data_71f697de98015739cb9bac0cbebcfe64
#
_entry.id   71f697de98015739cb9bac0cbebcfe64
#
_cell.length_a   1.000
_cell.length_b   1.000
_cell.length_c   1.000
_cell.angle_alpha   90.00
_cell.angle_beta   90.00
_cell.angle_gamma   90.00
#
_symmetry.space_group_name_H-M   'P 1'
#
loop_
_entity.id
_entity.type
_entity.pdbx_description
1 polymer ?
#
loop_
_entity_poly.entity_id
_entity_poly.type
_entity_poly.pdbx_seq_one_letter_code
_entity_poly.pdbx_strand_id
1 'polypeptide(L)'
;MNRHEQRLKLMIAIYQYLLLHKDINEVAEDIKSDNEVINEYFYDVLATIYDHEEELIEKIDICLNDWDYDRLGYIEQAILLLGSVEILKMKYDKAIVIDEAVQLAKEYCDDETYKLINGVLDKL
;
A
#
# COMPACT_ATOMS: atom_id res chain seq x y z
N MET A 1 16.24 -9.00 5.22
CA MET A 1 14.98 -8.25 5.49
C MET A 1 13.79 -9.16 5.27
N ASN A 2 12.91 -9.29 6.28
CA ASN A 2 11.73 -10.13 6.14
C ASN A 2 10.60 -9.39 5.39
N ARG A 3 9.52 -10.10 5.07
CA ARG A 3 8.42 -9.53 4.30
C ARG A 3 7.72 -8.40 5.03
N HIS A 4 7.61 -8.47 6.36
CA HIS A 4 7.02 -7.40 7.15
C HIS A 4 7.81 -6.09 7.01
N GLU A 5 9.12 -6.17 7.11
CA GLU A 5 9.99 -5.00 6.93
C GLU A 5 9.91 -4.46 5.51
N GLN A 6 9.80 -5.33 4.52
CA GLN A 6 9.63 -4.93 3.13
C GLN A 6 8.32 -4.19 2.91
N ARG A 7 7.24 -4.66 3.55
CA ARG A 7 5.93 -3.98 3.47
C ARG A 7 5.97 -2.60 4.11
N LEU A 8 6.65 -2.46 5.24
CA LEU A 8 6.82 -1.16 5.87
C LEU A 8 7.54 -0.19 4.94
N LYS A 9 8.63 -0.64 4.32
CA LYS A 9 9.38 0.19 3.38
C LYS A 9 8.58 0.53 2.13
N LEU A 10 7.78 -0.41 1.64
CA LEU A 10 6.87 -0.16 0.52
C LEU A 10 5.81 0.87 0.89
N MET A 11 5.22 0.76 2.08
CA MET A 11 4.25 1.76 2.54
C MET A 11 4.87 3.15 2.53
N ILE A 12 6.10 3.28 3.03
CA ILE A 12 6.81 4.56 3.03
C ILE A 12 7.09 5.04 1.60
N ALA A 13 7.50 4.15 0.72
CA ALA A 13 7.76 4.47 -0.68
C ALA A 13 6.50 4.97 -1.39
N ILE A 14 5.39 4.27 -1.21
CA ILE A 14 4.11 4.65 -1.79
C ILE A 14 3.65 6.00 -1.22
N TYR A 15 3.79 6.19 0.09
CA TYR A 15 3.49 7.46 0.76
C TYR A 15 4.27 8.62 0.12
N GLN A 16 5.56 8.45 -0.11
CA GLN A 16 6.39 9.47 -0.74
C GLN A 16 5.96 9.75 -2.18
N TYR A 17 5.63 8.70 -2.92
CA TYR A 17 5.12 8.82 -4.28
C TYR A 17 3.82 9.64 -4.31
N LEU A 18 2.90 9.36 -3.39
CA LEU A 18 1.61 10.07 -3.33
C LEU A 18 1.76 11.52 -2.86
N LEU A 19 2.56 11.74 -1.82
CA LEU A 19 2.71 13.05 -1.20
C LEU A 19 3.54 14.01 -2.05
N LEU A 20 4.65 13.54 -2.58
CA LEU A 20 5.63 14.38 -3.25
C LEU A 20 5.48 14.39 -4.76
N HIS A 21 4.61 13.56 -5.32
CA HIS A 21 4.43 13.39 -6.77
C HIS A 21 5.75 13.05 -7.47
N LYS A 22 6.64 12.37 -6.77
CA LYS A 22 7.92 11.94 -7.33
C LYS A 22 7.72 10.84 -8.37
N ASP A 23 8.63 10.78 -9.33
CA ASP A 23 8.71 9.65 -10.24
C ASP A 23 8.91 8.37 -9.43
N ILE A 24 8.22 7.30 -9.79
CA ILE A 24 8.27 6.04 -9.04
C ILE A 24 9.67 5.44 -9.04
N ASN A 25 10.44 5.66 -10.09
CA ASN A 25 11.83 5.19 -10.18
C ASN A 25 12.74 5.96 -9.23
N GLU A 26 12.50 7.27 -9.06
CA GLU A 26 13.23 8.07 -8.07
C GLU A 26 12.95 7.58 -6.65
N VAL A 27 11.70 7.28 -6.34
CA VAL A 27 11.32 6.76 -5.03
C VAL A 27 12.02 5.43 -4.76
N ALA A 28 12.04 4.54 -5.75
CA ALA A 28 12.72 3.25 -5.64
C ALA A 28 14.22 3.42 -5.41
N GLU A 29 14.86 4.34 -6.13
CA GLU A 29 16.29 4.60 -5.99
C GLU A 29 16.63 5.25 -4.64
N ASP A 30 15.81 6.18 -4.15
CA ASP A 30 16.01 6.81 -2.85
C ASP A 30 15.98 5.77 -1.73
N ILE A 31 15.07 4.84 -1.80
CA ILE A 31 14.95 3.78 -0.79
C ILE A 31 16.09 2.78 -0.93
N LYS A 32 16.50 2.48 -2.15
CA LYS A 32 17.65 1.60 -2.41
C LYS A 32 18.94 2.17 -1.84
N SER A 33 19.14 3.49 -1.91
CA SER A 33 20.35 4.11 -1.37
C SER A 33 20.43 3.99 0.16
N ASP A 34 19.30 3.90 0.83
CA ASP A 34 19.23 3.74 2.28
C ASP A 34 19.22 2.29 2.74
N ASN A 35 19.01 1.35 1.82
CA ASN A 35 18.84 -0.07 2.13
C ASN A 35 19.57 -0.95 1.13
N GLU A 36 20.31 -1.89 1.65
CA GLU A 36 21.18 -2.76 0.85
C GLU A 36 20.42 -3.79 0.02
N VAL A 37 19.18 -4.16 0.40
CA VAL A 37 18.45 -5.25 -0.25
C VAL A 37 17.05 -4.83 -0.62
N ILE A 38 16.90 -4.38 -1.86
CA ILE A 38 15.60 -4.23 -2.49
C ILE A 38 15.47 -5.38 -3.48
N ASN A 39 14.47 -6.21 -3.26
CA ASN A 39 14.25 -7.39 -4.08
C ASN A 39 13.21 -7.14 -5.17
N GLU A 40 13.02 -8.17 -6.00
CA GLU A 40 12.07 -8.16 -7.10
C GLU A 40 10.65 -7.81 -6.65
N TYR A 41 10.21 -8.34 -5.49
CA TYR A 41 8.90 -8.04 -4.91
C TYR A 41 8.68 -6.53 -4.76
N PHE A 42 9.66 -5.82 -4.24
CA PHE A 42 9.57 -4.38 -4.01
C PHE A 42 9.33 -3.63 -5.34
N TYR A 43 10.13 -3.93 -6.35
CA TYR A 43 9.99 -3.30 -7.66
C TYR A 43 8.68 -3.68 -8.34
N ASP A 44 8.25 -4.93 -8.22
CA ASP A 44 7.00 -5.41 -8.82
C ASP A 44 5.80 -4.67 -8.25
N VAL A 45 5.78 -4.44 -6.93
CA VAL A 45 4.68 -3.68 -6.30
C VAL A 45 4.64 -2.25 -6.83
N LEU A 46 5.78 -1.57 -6.84
CA LEU A 46 5.84 -0.18 -7.31
C LEU A 46 5.46 -0.06 -8.78
N ALA A 47 5.96 -0.95 -9.62
CA ALA A 47 5.63 -0.96 -11.06
C ALA A 47 4.15 -1.22 -11.27
N THR A 48 3.56 -2.14 -10.51
CA THR A 48 2.13 -2.48 -10.61
C THR A 48 1.27 -1.28 -10.22
N ILE A 49 1.63 -0.56 -9.17
CA ILE A 49 0.91 0.65 -8.77
C ILE A 49 1.00 1.69 -9.88
N TYR A 50 2.19 1.91 -10.42
CA TYR A 50 2.38 2.88 -11.49
C TYR A 50 1.51 2.55 -12.71
N ASP A 51 1.48 1.28 -13.10
CA ASP A 51 0.76 0.84 -14.30
C ASP A 51 -0.76 0.77 -14.12
N HIS A 52 -1.24 0.55 -12.88
CA HIS A 52 -2.65 0.25 -12.60
C HIS A 52 -3.26 1.14 -11.52
N GLU A 53 -2.68 2.29 -11.24
CA GLU A 53 -3.11 3.15 -10.12
C GLU A 53 -4.60 3.49 -10.20
N GLU A 54 -5.07 3.94 -11.36
CA GLU A 54 -6.48 4.35 -11.51
C GLU A 54 -7.43 3.17 -11.29
N GLU A 55 -7.12 2.02 -11.83
CA GLU A 55 -7.90 0.80 -11.64
C GLU A 55 -7.98 0.40 -10.18
N LEU A 56 -6.83 0.43 -9.50
CA LEU A 56 -6.76 0.07 -8.07
C LEU A 56 -7.57 1.03 -7.21
N ILE A 57 -7.43 2.33 -7.47
CA ILE A 57 -8.18 3.36 -6.74
C ILE A 57 -9.68 3.19 -6.94
N GLU A 58 -10.14 2.92 -8.15
CA GLU A 58 -11.57 2.68 -8.43
C GLU A 58 -12.09 1.50 -7.62
N LYS A 59 -11.35 0.42 -7.57
CA LYS A 59 -11.76 -0.77 -6.81
C LYS A 59 -11.79 -0.52 -5.32
N ILE A 60 -10.83 0.22 -4.79
CA ILE A 60 -10.81 0.62 -3.39
C ILE A 60 -12.00 1.53 -3.08
N ASP A 61 -12.24 2.51 -3.93
CA ASP A 61 -13.30 3.51 -3.73
C ASP A 61 -14.69 2.87 -3.68
N ILE A 62 -14.94 1.87 -4.51
CA ILE A 62 -16.19 1.12 -4.49
C ILE A 62 -16.41 0.44 -3.13
N CYS A 63 -15.34 0.03 -2.47
CA CYS A 63 -15.40 -0.64 -1.17
C CYS A 63 -15.52 0.33 0.01
N LEU A 64 -15.33 1.62 -0.21
CA LEU A 64 -15.47 2.65 0.81
C LEU A 64 -16.95 3.06 0.89
N ASN A 65 -17.58 2.92 2.07
CA ASN A 65 -19.00 3.19 2.21
C ASN A 65 -19.31 4.68 2.36
N ASP A 66 -18.66 5.32 3.34
CA ASP A 66 -18.96 6.71 3.70
C ASP A 66 -17.78 7.65 3.43
N TRP A 67 -16.75 7.15 2.77
CA TRP A 67 -15.53 7.91 2.52
C TRP A 67 -15.15 7.84 1.05
N ASP A 68 -14.58 8.92 0.55
CA ASP A 68 -13.94 8.95 -0.76
C ASP A 68 -12.44 8.69 -0.58
N TYR A 69 -11.85 7.96 -1.51
CA TYR A 69 -10.41 7.67 -1.48
C TYR A 69 -9.59 8.95 -1.32
N ASP A 70 -9.96 10.01 -2.03
CA ASP A 70 -9.23 11.29 -2.02
C ASP A 70 -9.23 11.97 -0.65
N ARG A 71 -10.15 11.62 0.23
CA ARG A 71 -10.25 12.19 1.57
C ARG A 71 -9.45 11.43 2.61
N LEU A 72 -8.93 10.27 2.26
CA LEU A 72 -8.10 9.49 3.16
C LEU A 72 -6.72 10.14 3.27
N GLY A 73 -6.06 9.97 4.42
CA GLY A 73 -4.67 10.38 4.56
C GLY A 73 -3.76 9.58 3.64
N TYR A 74 -2.60 10.12 3.29
CA TYR A 74 -1.69 9.46 2.35
C TYR A 74 -1.15 8.13 2.86
N ILE A 75 -0.98 7.98 4.18
CA ILE A 75 -0.54 6.69 4.75
C ILE A 75 -1.64 5.65 4.58
N GLU A 76 -2.90 6.03 4.84
CA GLU A 76 -4.05 5.15 4.64
C GLU A 76 -4.17 4.72 3.19
N GLN A 77 -4.03 5.68 2.28
CA GLN A 77 -4.03 5.39 0.84
C GLN A 77 -2.90 4.43 0.47
N ALA A 78 -1.70 4.65 1.01
CA ALA A 78 -0.55 3.78 0.74
C ALA A 78 -0.79 2.34 1.19
N ILE A 79 -1.35 2.16 2.39
CA ILE A 79 -1.66 0.83 2.91
C ILE A 79 -2.71 0.14 2.03
N LEU A 80 -3.75 0.86 1.61
CA LEU A 80 -4.79 0.30 0.75
C LEU A 80 -4.26 -0.06 -0.63
N LEU A 81 -3.40 0.77 -1.22
CA LEU A 81 -2.78 0.46 -2.52
C LEU A 81 -1.91 -0.78 -2.41
N LEU A 82 -1.07 -0.85 -1.40
CA LEU A 82 -0.20 -2.02 -1.18
C LEU A 82 -1.03 -3.29 -1.02
N GLY A 83 -2.04 -3.26 -0.15
CA GLY A 83 -2.91 -4.40 0.08
C GLY A 83 -3.66 -4.83 -1.17
N SER A 84 -4.17 -3.87 -1.94
CA SER A 84 -4.90 -4.19 -3.17
C SER A 84 -4.00 -4.83 -4.23
N VAL A 85 -2.75 -4.37 -4.35
CA VAL A 85 -1.79 -5.01 -5.27
C VAL A 85 -1.54 -6.45 -4.86
N GLU A 86 -1.29 -6.70 -3.59
CA GLU A 86 -0.99 -8.06 -3.12
C GLU A 86 -2.19 -8.99 -3.30
N ILE A 87 -3.40 -8.51 -3.04
CA ILE A 87 -4.62 -9.32 -3.18
C ILE A 87 -5.00 -9.52 -4.65
N LEU A 88 -5.09 -8.42 -5.41
CA LEU A 88 -5.68 -8.45 -6.75
C LEU A 88 -4.70 -8.84 -7.84
N LYS A 89 -3.46 -8.39 -7.74
CA LYS A 89 -2.46 -8.58 -8.79
C LYS A 89 -1.49 -9.72 -8.50
N MET A 90 -1.05 -9.84 -7.26
CA MET A 90 -0.11 -10.90 -6.86
C MET A 90 -0.81 -12.17 -6.39
N LYS A 91 -2.11 -12.10 -6.10
CA LYS A 91 -2.93 -13.23 -5.66
C LYS A 91 -2.39 -13.88 -4.38
N TYR A 92 -1.85 -13.07 -3.48
CA TYR A 92 -1.40 -13.55 -2.18
C TYR A 92 -2.60 -13.88 -1.28
N ASP A 93 -2.36 -14.68 -0.26
CA ASP A 93 -3.40 -15.06 0.71
C ASP A 93 -4.00 -13.80 1.35
N LYS A 94 -5.29 -13.61 1.16
CA LYS A 94 -6.02 -12.43 1.60
C LYS A 94 -5.94 -12.22 3.12
N ALA A 95 -6.06 -13.29 3.89
CA ALA A 95 -6.01 -13.19 5.34
C ALA A 95 -4.64 -12.68 5.83
N ILE A 96 -3.57 -13.14 5.20
CA ILE A 96 -2.22 -12.69 5.54
C ILE A 96 -2.04 -11.21 5.16
N VAL A 97 -2.49 -10.82 3.97
CA VAL A 97 -2.39 -9.44 3.50
C VAL A 97 -3.16 -8.50 4.43
N ILE A 98 -4.37 -8.88 4.82
CA ILE A 98 -5.19 -8.06 5.73
C ILE A 98 -4.51 -7.93 7.10
N ASP A 99 -4.00 -9.02 7.66
CA ASP A 99 -3.31 -8.98 8.96
C ASP A 99 -2.13 -8.01 8.94
N GLU A 100 -1.33 -8.05 7.90
CA GLU A 100 -0.18 -7.16 7.75
C GLU A 100 -0.61 -5.70 7.57
N ALA A 101 -1.62 -5.46 6.76
CA ALA A 101 -2.15 -4.11 6.54
C ALA A 101 -2.74 -3.53 7.82
N VAL A 102 -3.46 -4.34 8.59
CA VAL A 102 -4.03 -3.93 9.88
C VAL A 102 -2.93 -3.59 10.88
N GLN A 103 -1.85 -4.35 10.92
CA GLN A 103 -0.72 -4.05 11.79
C GLN A 103 -0.09 -2.70 11.43
N LEU A 104 0.12 -2.43 10.14
CA LEU A 104 0.64 -1.14 9.70
C LEU A 104 -0.29 0.00 10.08
N ALA A 105 -1.60 -0.19 9.91
CA ALA A 105 -2.58 0.82 10.27
C ALA A 105 -2.57 1.12 11.78
N LYS A 106 -2.44 0.10 12.61
CA LYS A 106 -2.37 0.28 14.06
C LYS A 106 -1.12 1.01 14.50
N GLU A 107 -0.02 0.83 13.79
CA GLU A 107 1.25 1.47 14.14
C GLU A 107 1.34 2.92 13.63
N TYR A 108 0.78 3.21 12.47
CA TYR A 108 1.03 4.48 11.76
C TYR A 108 -0.20 5.34 11.49
N CYS A 109 -1.40 4.87 11.85
CA CYS A 109 -2.64 5.61 11.65
C CYS A 109 -3.37 5.79 12.98
N ASP A 110 -4.51 6.49 12.93
CA ASP A 110 -5.37 6.69 14.09
C ASP A 110 -5.98 5.37 14.58
N ASP A 111 -6.39 5.36 15.85
CA ASP A 111 -6.85 4.15 16.55
C ASP A 111 -7.94 3.34 15.84
N GLU A 112 -8.80 4.00 15.06
CA GLU A 112 -9.92 3.33 14.40
C GLU A 112 -9.67 3.02 12.92
N THR A 113 -8.58 3.51 12.36
CA THR A 113 -8.29 3.37 10.92
C THR A 113 -8.14 1.90 10.49
N TYR A 114 -7.63 1.04 11.37
CA TYR A 114 -7.45 -0.37 11.02
C TYR A 114 -8.78 -1.05 10.67
N LYS A 115 -9.90 -0.59 11.24
CA LYS A 115 -11.22 -1.14 10.92
C LYS A 115 -11.62 -0.82 9.48
N LEU A 116 -11.34 0.40 9.05
CA LEU A 116 -11.57 0.82 7.67
C LEU A 116 -10.71 -0.01 6.71
N ILE A 117 -9.43 -0.15 7.00
CA ILE A 117 -8.49 -0.92 6.19
C ILE A 117 -8.96 -2.38 6.05
N ASN A 118 -9.29 -3.01 7.19
CA ASN A 118 -9.78 -4.38 7.20
C ASN A 118 -11.05 -4.52 6.35
N GLY A 119 -12.01 -3.62 6.55
CA GLY A 119 -13.29 -3.66 5.82
C GLY A 119 -13.13 -3.51 4.32
N VAL A 120 -12.28 -2.61 3.88
CA VAL A 120 -12.04 -2.37 2.45
C VAL A 120 -11.35 -3.58 1.82
N LEU A 121 -10.25 -4.05 2.41
CA LEU A 121 -9.48 -5.16 1.85
C LEU A 121 -10.27 -6.47 1.82
N ASP A 122 -11.13 -6.67 2.81
CA ASP A 122 -11.98 -7.86 2.86
C ASP A 122 -12.97 -7.93 1.70
N LYS A 123 -13.38 -6.79 1.17
CA LYS A 123 -14.33 -6.71 0.06
C LYS A 123 -13.66 -6.83 -1.33
N LEU A 124 -12.37 -6.74 -1.39
CA LEU A 124 -11.64 -6.84 -2.67
C LEU A 124 -11.61 -8.29 -3.25
#